data_8c783215baa13af95b28d78f239623b3
#
_entry.id   8c783215baa13af95b28d78f239623b3
#
_cell.length_a   1.000
_cell.length_b   1.000
_cell.length_c   1.000
_cell.angle_alpha   90.00
_cell.angle_beta   90.00
_cell.angle_gamma   90.00
#
_symmetry.space_group_name_H-M   'P 1'
#
loop_
_entity.id
_entity.type
_entity.pdbx_description
1 polymer ?
#
loop_
_entity_poly.entity_id
_entity_poly.type
_entity_poly.pdbx_seq_one_letter_code
_entity_poly.pdbx_strand_id
1 'polypeptide(L)'
;MKKIAIIGAGIAGITTAYSLAKRGHQVTVIDQRRYPAMATSYANGGQLSASNGETWNTSKNIVSGIKWMFKKDAPLLFNPSPNLQKYKWMFGFLAATLKGEHKNNTLHTIDLAKRAREIYFKIADEENIEFELLKKGILRFYDSEKEFKDDAIKAQWLEQEGMEWQILNPSEVEDLEPAFKNNKNAKKIVGGIYTKSDASGDIHKFCVNLEKVLVDKYNVKLSLDTEVRHISKQQDKLVLTSSKANTVINEEFENVVICAGVGTQAFADKLGDKMNVYPV
;
A
#
# COMPACT_ATOMS: atom_id res chain seq x y z
N MET A 1 27.55 9.59 7.54
CA MET A 1 27.26 8.48 6.60
C MET A 1 27.09 7.23 7.43
N LYS A 2 26.04 6.43 7.22
CA LYS A 2 25.79 5.18 7.96
C LYS A 2 25.62 4.03 7.00
N LYS A 3 25.97 2.82 7.41
CA LYS A 3 25.70 1.56 6.67
C LYS A 3 24.36 1.00 7.10
N ILE A 4 23.37 0.97 6.19
CA ILE A 4 21.98 0.66 6.47
C ILE A 4 21.51 -0.52 5.60
N ALA A 5 20.92 -1.53 6.23
CA ALA A 5 20.21 -2.59 5.52
C ALA A 5 18.71 -2.29 5.43
N ILE A 6 18.12 -2.64 4.29
CA ILE A 6 16.67 -2.61 4.07
C ILE A 6 16.23 -4.03 3.74
N ILE A 7 15.30 -4.57 4.50
CA ILE A 7 14.75 -5.90 4.28
C ILE A 7 13.44 -5.77 3.52
N GLY A 8 13.43 -6.22 2.28
CA GLY A 8 12.32 -6.13 1.34
C GLY A 8 12.56 -5.13 0.22
N ALA A 9 12.42 -5.58 -1.02
CA ALA A 9 12.56 -4.79 -2.25
C ALA A 9 11.19 -4.47 -2.90
N GLY A 10 10.11 -4.43 -2.12
CA GLY A 10 8.83 -3.88 -2.53
C GLY A 10 8.87 -2.35 -2.58
N ILE A 11 7.72 -1.72 -2.88
CA ILE A 11 7.63 -0.27 -3.01
C ILE A 11 8.14 0.47 -1.77
N ALA A 12 7.80 0.00 -0.56
CA ALA A 12 8.28 0.60 0.67
C ALA A 12 9.81 0.52 0.80
N GLY A 13 10.42 -0.62 0.45
CA GLY A 13 11.87 -0.80 0.53
C GLY A 13 12.64 0.03 -0.49
N ILE A 14 12.20 0.01 -1.75
CA ILE A 14 12.84 0.75 -2.85
C ILE A 14 12.77 2.28 -2.62
N THR A 15 11.62 2.81 -2.18
CA THR A 15 11.50 4.26 -1.88
C THR A 15 12.25 4.66 -0.61
N THR A 16 12.33 3.77 0.39
CA THR A 16 13.17 3.98 1.57
C THR A 16 14.65 4.00 1.18
N ALA A 17 15.09 3.07 0.33
CA ALA A 17 16.46 3.03 -0.20
C ALA A 17 16.81 4.34 -0.91
N TYR A 18 15.91 4.83 -1.78
CA TYR A 18 16.09 6.11 -2.46
C TYR A 18 16.26 7.27 -1.46
N SER A 19 15.35 7.35 -0.49
CA SER A 19 15.38 8.42 0.49
C SER A 19 16.65 8.44 1.34
N LEU A 20 17.19 7.27 1.69
CA LEU A 20 18.42 7.15 2.49
C LEU A 20 19.67 7.34 1.63
N ALA A 21 19.76 6.77 0.45
CA ALA A 21 20.88 6.91 -0.45
C ALA A 21 21.06 8.36 -0.93
N LYS A 22 19.96 9.04 -1.25
CA LYS A 22 19.94 10.47 -1.60
C LYS A 22 20.47 11.37 -0.46
N ARG A 23 20.40 10.92 0.79
CA ARG A 23 20.98 11.58 1.97
C ARG A 23 22.44 11.17 2.24
N GLY A 24 23.06 10.41 1.37
CA GLY A 24 24.48 10.01 1.45
C GLY A 24 24.74 8.82 2.37
N HIS A 25 23.72 7.99 2.70
CA HIS A 25 23.95 6.75 3.43
C HIS A 25 24.38 5.61 2.50
N GLN A 26 25.17 4.67 3.00
CA GLN A 26 25.46 3.41 2.33
C GLN A 26 24.30 2.45 2.55
N VAL A 27 23.57 2.12 1.48
CA VAL A 27 22.36 1.32 1.56
C VAL A 27 22.56 -0.04 0.88
N THR A 28 22.09 -1.11 1.56
CA THR A 28 21.96 -2.44 0.98
C THR A 28 20.49 -2.86 1.08
N VAL A 29 19.87 -3.19 -0.05
CA VAL A 29 18.51 -3.77 -0.09
C VAL A 29 18.63 -5.28 -0.22
N ILE A 30 17.93 -6.01 0.62
CA ILE A 30 17.96 -7.47 0.68
C ILE A 30 16.53 -7.99 0.49
N ASP A 31 16.32 -8.87 -0.49
CA ASP A 31 15.01 -9.50 -0.72
C ASP A 31 15.18 -10.99 -1.05
N GLN A 32 14.26 -11.80 -0.53
CA GLN A 32 14.23 -13.23 -0.79
C GLN A 32 13.81 -13.59 -2.23
N ARG A 33 13.24 -12.64 -2.96
CA ARG A 33 12.81 -12.84 -4.33
C ARG A 33 13.91 -12.46 -5.31
N ARG A 34 13.85 -13.07 -6.49
CA ARG A 34 14.85 -12.92 -7.55
C ARG A 34 14.86 -11.52 -8.18
N TYR A 35 13.74 -10.82 -8.13
CA TYR A 35 13.56 -9.49 -8.69
C TYR A 35 12.87 -8.57 -7.69
N PRO A 36 13.05 -7.24 -7.77
CA PRO A 36 12.32 -6.30 -6.93
C PRO A 36 10.83 -6.30 -7.24
N ALA A 37 10.04 -5.87 -6.29
CA ALA A 37 8.59 -5.66 -6.42
C ALA A 37 7.78 -6.91 -6.83
N MET A 38 8.23 -8.12 -6.51
CA MET A 38 7.57 -9.38 -6.89
C MET A 38 6.54 -9.91 -5.88
N ALA A 39 6.11 -9.09 -4.93
CA ALA A 39 5.02 -9.40 -4.01
C ALA A 39 3.79 -8.53 -4.31
N THR A 40 3.20 -7.89 -3.31
CA THR A 40 2.05 -6.98 -3.46
C THR A 40 2.31 -5.84 -4.46
N SER A 41 3.55 -5.37 -4.58
CA SER A 41 3.93 -4.33 -5.54
C SER A 41 3.96 -4.82 -7.00
N TYR A 42 3.90 -6.12 -7.27
CA TYR A 42 3.81 -6.69 -8.61
C TYR A 42 2.39 -6.62 -9.18
N ALA A 43 1.43 -7.08 -8.40
CA ALA A 43 0.03 -7.13 -8.80
C ALA A 43 -0.82 -6.34 -7.80
N ASN A 44 -1.25 -5.16 -8.20
CA ASN A 44 -2.06 -4.24 -7.43
C ASN A 44 -2.98 -3.44 -8.36
N GLY A 45 -3.82 -2.58 -7.83
CA GLY A 45 -4.75 -1.77 -8.63
C GLY A 45 -4.10 -0.62 -9.40
N GLY A 46 -2.81 -0.34 -9.22
CA GLY A 46 -2.11 0.75 -9.89
C GLY A 46 -2.67 2.15 -9.59
N GLN A 47 -3.44 2.29 -8.51
CA GLN A 47 -4.10 3.54 -8.17
C GLN A 47 -3.27 4.35 -7.17
N LEU A 48 -2.93 5.58 -7.55
CA LEU A 48 -2.37 6.60 -6.68
C LEU A 48 -3.53 7.46 -6.16
N SER A 49 -4.37 6.83 -5.34
CA SER A 49 -5.68 7.33 -4.96
C SER A 49 -5.76 7.67 -3.48
N ALA A 50 -5.55 8.94 -3.14
CA ALA A 50 -5.80 9.43 -1.80
C ALA A 50 -7.29 9.40 -1.44
N SER A 51 -8.18 9.47 -2.43
CA SER A 51 -9.62 9.38 -2.23
C SER A 51 -10.09 8.00 -1.73
N ASN A 52 -9.29 6.95 -1.90
CA ASN A 52 -9.55 5.60 -1.40
C ASN A 52 -8.89 5.32 -0.03
N GLY A 53 -8.42 6.37 0.67
CA GLY A 53 -7.79 6.27 1.98
C GLY A 53 -8.76 6.00 3.14
N GLU A 54 -10.04 5.75 2.89
CA GLU A 54 -11.02 5.42 3.94
C GLU A 54 -10.64 4.13 4.66
N THR A 55 -10.63 4.15 5.99
CA THR A 55 -10.38 2.96 6.79
C THR A 55 -11.62 2.08 6.92
N TRP A 56 -11.41 0.77 7.04
CA TRP A 56 -12.52 -0.21 6.97
C TRP A 56 -13.23 -0.46 8.32
N ASN A 57 -12.76 0.13 9.40
CA ASN A 57 -13.29 -0.08 10.75
C ASN A 57 -14.63 0.63 10.98
N THR A 58 -15.66 0.24 10.24
CA THR A 58 -17.03 0.71 10.36
C THR A 58 -17.97 -0.38 10.83
N SER A 59 -19.04 -0.03 11.55
CA SER A 59 -20.08 -0.98 11.97
C SER A 59 -20.74 -1.65 10.75
N LYS A 60 -20.91 -0.94 9.62
CA LYS A 60 -21.44 -1.47 8.36
C LYS A 60 -20.54 -2.61 7.84
N ASN A 61 -19.22 -2.43 7.85
CA ASN A 61 -18.28 -3.44 7.38
C ASN A 61 -18.23 -4.67 8.29
N ILE A 62 -18.37 -4.51 9.60
CA ILE A 62 -18.46 -5.64 10.54
C ILE A 62 -19.71 -6.47 10.23
N VAL A 63 -20.89 -5.83 10.11
CA VAL A 63 -22.13 -6.54 9.78
C VAL A 63 -22.05 -7.22 8.42
N SER A 64 -21.47 -6.55 7.43
CA SER A 64 -21.25 -7.15 6.10
C SER A 64 -20.28 -8.32 6.16
N GLY A 65 -19.17 -8.21 6.88
CA GLY A 65 -18.21 -9.30 7.09
C GLY A 65 -18.85 -10.54 7.72
N ILE A 66 -19.70 -10.36 8.75
CA ILE A 66 -20.45 -11.47 9.36
C ILE A 66 -21.38 -12.12 8.32
N LYS A 67 -22.12 -11.34 7.52
CA LYS A 67 -22.98 -11.87 6.47
C LYS A 67 -22.20 -12.62 5.39
N TRP A 68 -21.02 -12.15 5.04
CA TRP A 68 -20.15 -12.77 4.04
C TRP A 68 -19.59 -14.11 4.49
N MET A 69 -19.38 -14.33 5.79
CA MET A 69 -18.94 -15.63 6.32
C MET A 69 -19.88 -16.79 5.94
N PHE A 70 -21.14 -16.49 5.64
CA PHE A 70 -22.17 -17.47 5.27
C PHE A 70 -22.45 -17.54 3.75
N LYS A 71 -21.70 -16.80 2.92
CA LYS A 71 -21.85 -16.77 1.47
C LYS A 71 -20.62 -17.35 0.77
N LYS A 72 -20.81 -18.30 -0.15
CA LYS A 72 -19.72 -18.95 -0.90
C LYS A 72 -18.98 -17.98 -1.85
N ASP A 73 -19.70 -17.04 -2.45
CA ASP A 73 -19.17 -16.07 -3.43
C ASP A 73 -19.00 -14.69 -2.82
N ALA A 74 -18.56 -14.62 -1.56
CA ALA A 74 -18.35 -13.37 -0.88
C ALA A 74 -17.00 -12.75 -1.23
N PRO A 75 -16.88 -11.41 -1.24
CA PRO A 75 -15.61 -10.71 -1.44
C PRO A 75 -14.55 -11.04 -0.38
N LEU A 76 -14.98 -11.44 0.83
CA LEU A 76 -14.11 -11.83 1.93
C LEU A 76 -14.47 -13.25 2.37
N LEU A 77 -13.50 -14.15 2.29
CA LEU A 77 -13.64 -15.54 2.76
C LEU A 77 -13.00 -15.66 4.16
N PHE A 78 -13.77 -16.12 5.12
CA PHE A 78 -13.27 -16.41 6.45
C PHE A 78 -12.79 -17.87 6.52
N ASN A 79 -11.48 -18.07 6.75
CA ASN A 79 -10.92 -19.37 7.05
C ASN A 79 -10.84 -19.55 8.58
N PRO A 80 -11.56 -20.51 9.20
CA PRO A 80 -11.60 -20.70 10.65
C PRO A 80 -10.34 -21.37 11.23
N SER A 81 -9.18 -21.32 10.55
CA SER A 81 -7.93 -21.89 11.06
C SER A 81 -7.56 -21.34 12.44
N PRO A 82 -6.96 -22.15 13.35
CA PRO A 82 -6.57 -21.74 14.69
C PRO A 82 -5.31 -20.84 14.65
N ASN A 83 -5.46 -19.60 14.21
CA ASN A 83 -4.40 -18.61 14.18
C ASN A 83 -4.68 -17.50 15.20
N LEU A 84 -3.91 -17.51 16.30
CA LEU A 84 -4.09 -16.56 17.39
C LEU A 84 -3.91 -15.11 16.96
N GLN A 85 -2.99 -14.83 16.00
CA GLN A 85 -2.75 -13.49 15.47
C GLN A 85 -3.96 -12.96 14.70
N LYS A 86 -4.59 -13.80 13.88
CA LYS A 86 -5.83 -13.45 13.18
C LYS A 86 -6.91 -13.00 14.16
N TYR A 87 -7.14 -13.78 15.21
CA TYR A 87 -8.16 -13.43 16.19
C TYR A 87 -7.80 -12.16 16.98
N LYS A 88 -6.52 -11.97 17.36
CA LYS A 88 -6.06 -10.71 17.97
C LYS A 88 -6.29 -9.51 17.06
N TRP A 89 -5.98 -9.64 15.77
CA TRP A 89 -6.23 -8.60 14.77
C TRP A 89 -7.73 -8.31 14.64
N MET A 90 -8.59 -9.34 14.56
CA MET A 90 -10.04 -9.18 14.49
C MET A 90 -10.61 -8.46 15.73
N PHE A 91 -10.14 -8.82 16.93
CA PHE A 91 -10.53 -8.13 18.16
C PHE A 91 -10.05 -6.68 18.18
N GLY A 92 -8.82 -6.40 17.72
CA GLY A 92 -8.31 -5.04 17.57
C GLY A 92 -9.14 -4.20 16.59
N PHE A 93 -9.52 -4.78 15.46
CA PHE A 93 -10.40 -4.15 14.47
C PHE A 93 -11.78 -3.81 15.06
N LEU A 94 -12.39 -4.75 15.77
CA LEU A 94 -13.66 -4.54 16.47
C LEU A 94 -13.53 -3.45 17.54
N ALA A 95 -12.49 -3.47 18.35
CA ALA A 95 -12.25 -2.46 19.38
C ALA A 95 -12.08 -1.05 18.80
N ALA A 96 -11.32 -0.90 17.69
CA ALA A 96 -11.16 0.37 17.00
C ALA A 96 -12.50 0.90 16.43
N THR A 97 -13.35 -0.02 15.93
CA THR A 97 -14.70 0.36 15.47
C THR A 97 -15.58 0.85 16.62
N LEU A 98 -15.60 0.14 17.75
CA LEU A 98 -16.41 0.50 18.92
C LEU A 98 -15.98 1.81 19.56
N LYS A 99 -14.70 2.17 19.46
CA LYS A 99 -14.19 3.46 19.95
C LYS A 99 -14.54 4.64 19.04
N GLY A 100 -15.10 4.41 17.87
CA GLY A 100 -15.45 5.48 16.91
C GLY A 100 -14.25 6.16 16.25
N GLU A 101 -13.09 5.48 16.18
CA GLU A 101 -11.84 6.04 15.66
C GLU A 101 -11.81 6.14 14.12
N HIS A 102 -12.85 5.66 13.43
CA HIS A 102 -12.93 5.60 11.97
C HIS A 102 -12.63 6.96 11.32
N LYS A 103 -13.27 8.03 11.80
CA LYS A 103 -13.07 9.38 11.22
C LYS A 103 -11.63 9.85 11.30
N ASN A 104 -11.04 9.80 12.48
CA ASN A 104 -9.66 10.23 12.69
C ASN A 104 -8.66 9.37 11.91
N ASN A 105 -8.84 8.05 11.92
CA ASN A 105 -7.99 7.13 11.18
C ASN A 105 -8.07 7.40 9.67
N THR A 106 -9.27 7.63 9.14
CA THR A 106 -9.47 7.98 7.72
C THR A 106 -8.74 9.27 7.35
N LEU A 107 -8.85 10.33 8.16
CA LEU A 107 -8.14 11.58 7.90
C LEU A 107 -6.62 11.40 7.89
N HIS A 108 -6.06 10.67 8.85
CA HIS A 108 -4.64 10.37 8.87
C HIS A 108 -4.18 9.57 7.66
N THR A 109 -4.97 8.57 7.25
CA THR A 109 -4.64 7.75 6.07
C THR A 109 -4.68 8.56 4.78
N ILE A 110 -5.68 9.44 4.63
CA ILE A 110 -5.82 10.33 3.49
C ILE A 110 -4.66 11.33 3.42
N ASP A 111 -4.29 11.97 4.54
CA ASP A 111 -3.16 12.91 4.57
C ASP A 111 -1.86 12.21 4.18
N LEU A 112 -1.61 11.01 4.73
CA LEU A 112 -0.46 10.20 4.36
C LEU A 112 -0.47 9.83 2.87
N ALA A 113 -1.63 9.44 2.33
CA ALA A 113 -1.78 9.07 0.92
C ALA A 113 -1.58 10.26 -0.03
N LYS A 114 -2.08 11.47 0.32
CA LYS A 114 -1.83 12.71 -0.42
C LYS A 114 -0.34 13.03 -0.51
N ARG A 115 0.34 13.03 0.63
CA ARG A 115 1.80 13.27 0.69
C ARG A 115 2.59 12.20 -0.06
N ALA A 116 2.21 10.92 0.07
CA ALA A 116 2.85 9.83 -0.65
C ALA A 116 2.72 10.02 -2.16
N ARG A 117 1.52 10.36 -2.68
CA ARG A 117 1.26 10.60 -4.10
C ARG A 117 2.16 11.73 -4.65
N GLU A 118 2.26 12.84 -3.93
CA GLU A 118 3.13 13.97 -4.31
C GLU A 118 4.61 13.56 -4.36
N ILE A 119 5.05 12.76 -3.40
CA ILE A 119 6.43 12.24 -3.37
C ILE A 119 6.67 11.30 -4.56
N TYR A 120 5.71 10.45 -4.93
CA TYR A 120 5.82 9.60 -6.12
C TYR A 120 6.02 10.43 -7.39
N PHE A 121 5.19 11.46 -7.59
CA PHE A 121 5.32 12.33 -8.74
C PHE A 121 6.68 13.03 -8.76
N LYS A 122 7.10 13.55 -7.61
CA LYS A 122 8.41 14.21 -7.47
C LYS A 122 9.58 13.27 -7.79
N ILE A 123 9.57 12.03 -7.28
CA ILE A 123 10.62 11.04 -7.57
C ILE A 123 10.61 10.71 -9.07
N ALA A 124 9.44 10.50 -9.65
CA ALA A 124 9.32 10.18 -11.07
C ALA A 124 9.87 11.30 -11.96
N ASP A 125 9.52 12.55 -11.65
CA ASP A 125 9.99 13.72 -12.40
C ASP A 125 11.52 13.94 -12.21
N GLU A 126 12.04 13.85 -10.98
CA GLU A 126 13.47 14.06 -10.68
C GLU A 126 14.39 12.99 -11.28
N GLU A 127 13.92 11.76 -11.35
CA GLU A 127 14.73 10.61 -11.80
C GLU A 127 14.30 10.08 -13.18
N ASN A 128 13.38 10.76 -13.87
CA ASN A 128 12.84 10.39 -15.18
C ASN A 128 12.28 8.94 -15.19
N ILE A 129 11.49 8.60 -14.16
CA ILE A 129 10.90 7.26 -14.02
C ILE A 129 9.64 7.16 -14.87
N GLU A 130 9.68 6.33 -15.92
CA GLU A 130 8.51 5.97 -16.70
C GLU A 130 7.80 4.77 -16.08
N PHE A 131 6.52 4.91 -15.72
CA PHE A 131 5.70 3.88 -15.10
C PHE A 131 4.23 3.96 -15.51
N GLU A 132 3.95 4.39 -16.73
CA GLU A 132 2.60 4.55 -17.27
C GLU A 132 1.71 5.48 -16.43
N LEU A 133 2.30 6.53 -15.89
CA LEU A 133 1.60 7.51 -15.06
C LEU A 133 0.52 8.26 -15.86
N LEU A 134 -0.72 8.13 -15.41
CA LEU A 134 -1.87 8.86 -15.94
C LEU A 134 -2.46 9.76 -14.85
N LYS A 135 -2.21 11.07 -14.95
CA LYS A 135 -2.78 12.10 -14.07
C LYS A 135 -4.17 12.55 -14.58
N LYS A 136 -5.08 11.58 -14.76
CA LYS A 136 -6.44 11.82 -15.29
C LYS A 136 -7.54 11.66 -14.24
N GLY A 137 -7.18 11.65 -12.98
CA GLY A 137 -8.14 11.40 -11.90
C GLY A 137 -8.61 9.94 -11.83
N ILE A 138 -9.47 9.69 -10.85
CA ILE A 138 -10.15 8.39 -10.68
C ILE A 138 -11.64 8.63 -10.56
N LEU A 139 -12.41 7.90 -11.39
CA LEU A 139 -13.86 7.88 -11.38
C LEU A 139 -14.36 6.66 -10.64
N ARG A 140 -15.20 6.86 -9.63
CA ARG A 140 -16.08 5.84 -9.05
C ARG A 140 -17.47 6.01 -9.60
N PHE A 141 -18.04 4.98 -10.20
CA PHE A 141 -19.41 5.00 -10.70
C PHE A 141 -20.28 4.03 -9.89
N TYR A 142 -21.59 4.29 -9.88
CA TYR A 142 -22.55 3.58 -9.06
C TYR A 142 -23.72 3.11 -9.90
N ASP A 143 -24.20 1.88 -9.63
CA ASP A 143 -25.43 1.30 -10.16
C ASP A 143 -26.53 1.20 -9.08
N SER A 144 -26.25 1.64 -7.86
CA SER A 144 -27.15 1.66 -6.71
C SER A 144 -27.34 3.08 -6.18
N GLU A 145 -28.55 3.59 -6.25
CA GLU A 145 -28.95 4.88 -5.69
C GLU A 145 -28.58 5.04 -4.20
N LYS A 146 -28.74 3.94 -3.44
CA LYS A 146 -28.44 3.96 -2.00
C LYS A 146 -26.94 4.11 -1.77
N GLU A 147 -26.12 3.33 -2.46
CA GLU A 147 -24.67 3.40 -2.30
C GLU A 147 -24.12 4.75 -2.76
N PHE A 148 -24.64 5.26 -3.88
CA PHE A 148 -24.27 6.58 -4.38
C PHE A 148 -24.60 7.69 -3.36
N LYS A 149 -25.80 7.68 -2.77
CA LYS A 149 -26.19 8.68 -1.75
C LYS A 149 -25.33 8.57 -0.48
N ASP A 150 -25.10 7.34 0.00
CA ASP A 150 -24.25 7.09 1.17
C ASP A 150 -22.82 7.64 0.95
N ASP A 151 -22.24 7.41 -0.22
CA ASP A 151 -20.87 7.84 -0.53
C ASP A 151 -20.80 9.33 -0.93
N ALA A 152 -21.87 9.90 -1.52
CA ALA A 152 -21.96 11.34 -1.76
C ALA A 152 -21.97 12.15 -0.45
N ILE A 153 -22.66 11.67 0.59
CA ILE A 153 -22.63 12.28 1.93
C ILE A 153 -21.21 12.24 2.51
N LYS A 154 -20.51 11.12 2.36
CA LYS A 154 -19.12 11.00 2.79
C LYS A 154 -18.19 11.93 1.99
N ALA A 155 -18.44 12.06 0.68
CA ALA A 155 -17.69 12.97 -0.18
C ALA A 155 -17.76 14.42 0.31
N GLN A 156 -18.96 14.90 0.62
CA GLN A 156 -19.16 16.24 1.17
C GLN A 156 -18.42 16.47 2.49
N TRP A 157 -18.41 15.46 3.36
CA TRP A 157 -17.64 15.55 4.59
C TRP A 157 -16.12 15.58 4.34
N LEU A 158 -15.59 14.76 3.42
CA LEU A 158 -14.18 14.74 3.08
C LEU A 158 -13.74 15.98 2.29
N GLU A 159 -14.64 16.62 1.56
CA GLU A 159 -14.40 17.90 0.90
C GLU A 159 -14.09 19.00 1.92
N GLN A 160 -14.80 19.04 3.05
CA GLN A 160 -14.52 19.97 4.14
C GLN A 160 -13.10 19.79 4.73
N GLU A 161 -12.54 18.60 4.59
CA GLU A 161 -11.18 18.24 5.01
C GLU A 161 -10.15 18.36 3.85
N GLY A 162 -10.51 19.06 2.77
CA GLY A 162 -9.62 19.40 1.65
C GLY A 162 -9.41 18.29 0.62
N MET A 163 -10.38 17.39 0.46
CA MET A 163 -10.41 16.46 -0.67
C MET A 163 -11.18 17.07 -1.85
N GLU A 164 -10.59 17.03 -3.04
CA GLU A 164 -11.22 17.51 -4.27
C GLU A 164 -12.10 16.41 -4.87
N TRP A 165 -13.38 16.39 -4.53
CA TRP A 165 -14.34 15.45 -5.09
C TRP A 165 -15.40 16.17 -5.89
N GLN A 166 -15.77 15.59 -7.04
CA GLN A 166 -16.86 16.05 -7.88
C GLN A 166 -17.94 14.98 -7.91
N ILE A 167 -19.15 15.35 -7.49
CA ILE A 167 -20.32 14.47 -7.60
C ILE A 167 -20.88 14.64 -9.00
N LEU A 168 -20.97 13.57 -9.76
CA LEU A 168 -21.39 13.55 -11.16
C LEU A 168 -22.75 12.88 -11.33
N ASN A 169 -23.61 13.46 -12.16
CA ASN A 169 -24.80 12.81 -12.66
C ASN A 169 -24.47 11.76 -13.74
N PRO A 170 -25.44 10.92 -14.17
CA PRO A 170 -25.17 9.87 -15.17
C PRO A 170 -24.60 10.38 -16.47
N SER A 171 -25.08 11.51 -17.00
CA SER A 171 -24.58 12.09 -18.26
C SER A 171 -23.14 12.55 -18.13
N GLU A 172 -22.77 13.19 -17.01
CA GLU A 172 -21.41 13.62 -16.74
C GLU A 172 -20.44 12.43 -16.59
N VAL A 173 -20.92 11.30 -16.01
CA VAL A 173 -20.14 10.04 -15.94
C VAL A 173 -19.88 9.51 -17.36
N GLU A 174 -20.87 9.49 -18.23
CA GLU A 174 -20.73 9.06 -19.63
C GLU A 174 -19.83 9.99 -20.45
N ASP A 175 -19.83 11.28 -20.16
CA ASP A 175 -18.93 12.24 -20.82
C ASP A 175 -17.48 12.05 -20.40
N LEU A 176 -17.26 11.74 -19.13
CA LEU A 176 -15.92 11.49 -18.57
C LEU A 176 -15.35 10.14 -19.00
N GLU A 177 -16.21 9.09 -19.07
CA GLU A 177 -15.85 7.73 -19.49
C GLU A 177 -16.76 7.26 -20.65
N PRO A 178 -16.36 7.55 -21.91
CA PRO A 178 -17.19 7.23 -23.08
C PRO A 178 -17.50 5.75 -23.28
N ALA A 179 -16.77 4.84 -22.62
CA ALA A 179 -17.06 3.40 -22.66
C ALA A 179 -18.45 3.06 -22.10
N PHE A 180 -19.04 3.93 -21.29
CA PHE A 180 -20.41 3.76 -20.80
C PHE A 180 -21.47 4.18 -21.82
N LYS A 181 -21.11 5.03 -22.79
CA LYS A 181 -22.04 5.45 -23.85
C LYS A 181 -22.42 4.24 -24.72
N ASN A 182 -23.72 4.04 -24.95
CA ASN A 182 -24.27 2.97 -25.79
C ASN A 182 -23.97 1.54 -25.33
N ASN A 183 -23.53 1.32 -24.10
CA ASN A 183 -23.33 -0.03 -23.57
C ASN A 183 -24.67 -0.63 -23.12
N LYS A 184 -25.35 -1.36 -24.02
CA LYS A 184 -26.65 -1.99 -23.76
C LYS A 184 -26.61 -3.04 -22.62
N ASN A 185 -25.44 -3.54 -22.29
CA ASN A 185 -25.22 -4.53 -21.22
C ASN A 185 -24.76 -3.89 -19.90
N ALA A 186 -24.47 -2.59 -19.87
CA ALA A 186 -24.15 -1.91 -18.63
C ALA A 186 -25.41 -1.77 -17.77
N LYS A 187 -25.29 -2.07 -16.49
CA LYS A 187 -26.30 -1.65 -15.54
C LYS A 187 -26.47 -0.14 -15.60
N LYS A 188 -27.69 0.34 -15.38
CA LYS A 188 -27.97 1.77 -15.40
C LYS A 188 -27.13 2.49 -14.35
N ILE A 189 -26.23 3.35 -14.79
CA ILE A 189 -25.44 4.19 -13.92
C ILE A 189 -26.37 5.26 -13.31
N VAL A 190 -26.29 5.42 -11.98
CA VAL A 190 -27.09 6.40 -11.22
C VAL A 190 -26.29 7.66 -10.87
N GLY A 191 -24.96 7.61 -10.98
CA GLY A 191 -24.06 8.75 -10.75
C GLY A 191 -22.63 8.28 -10.53
N GLY A 192 -21.76 9.24 -10.27
CA GLY A 192 -20.34 9.01 -10.01
C GLY A 192 -19.73 10.00 -9.03
N ILE A 193 -18.56 9.64 -8.53
CA ILE A 193 -17.70 10.52 -7.75
C ILE A 193 -16.33 10.53 -8.42
N TYR A 194 -15.87 11.69 -8.84
CA TYR A 194 -14.62 11.88 -9.54
C TYR A 194 -13.64 12.67 -8.70
N THR A 195 -12.40 12.16 -8.60
CA THR A 195 -11.29 12.82 -7.89
C THR A 195 -10.21 13.18 -8.90
N LYS A 196 -10.18 14.43 -9.32
CA LYS A 196 -9.26 14.93 -10.36
C LYS A 196 -7.79 14.81 -9.97
N SER A 197 -7.47 14.98 -8.70
CA SER A 197 -6.09 14.94 -8.19
C SER A 197 -5.51 13.54 -8.08
N ASP A 198 -6.33 12.49 -8.15
CA ASP A 198 -5.86 11.11 -8.17
C ASP A 198 -5.24 10.73 -9.52
N ALA A 199 -4.48 9.65 -9.53
CA ALA A 199 -3.77 9.17 -10.71
C ALA A 199 -3.70 7.64 -10.72
N SER A 200 -3.29 7.08 -11.84
CA SER A 200 -2.92 5.66 -11.94
C SER A 200 -1.52 5.51 -12.53
N GLY A 201 -0.88 4.38 -12.26
CA GLY A 201 0.44 4.06 -12.77
C GLY A 201 0.84 2.63 -12.42
N ASP A 202 1.78 2.07 -13.14
CA ASP A 202 2.32 0.73 -12.89
C ASP A 202 3.39 0.79 -11.80
N ILE A 203 3.03 0.40 -10.58
CA ILE A 203 3.93 0.45 -9.41
C ILE A 203 5.08 -0.55 -9.53
N HIS A 204 4.89 -1.68 -10.23
CA HIS A 204 5.98 -2.60 -10.50
C HIS A 204 7.04 -1.95 -11.39
N LYS A 205 6.63 -1.33 -12.52
CA LYS A 205 7.54 -0.57 -13.39
C LYS A 205 8.23 0.56 -12.66
N PHE A 206 7.50 1.29 -11.79
CA PHE A 206 8.10 2.33 -10.95
C PHE A 206 9.24 1.76 -10.08
N CYS A 207 8.99 0.64 -9.37
CA CYS A 207 10.00 0.01 -8.52
C CYS A 207 11.22 -0.47 -9.30
N VAL A 208 11.01 -1.14 -10.45
CA VAL A 208 12.08 -1.67 -11.29
C VAL A 208 12.94 -0.53 -11.88
N ASN A 209 12.32 0.55 -12.33
CA ASN A 209 13.06 1.67 -12.90
C ASN A 209 13.78 2.48 -11.81
N LEU A 210 13.16 2.68 -10.64
CA LEU A 210 13.83 3.33 -9.52
C LEU A 210 14.98 2.48 -8.97
N GLU A 211 14.86 1.14 -8.98
CA GLU A 211 15.95 0.23 -8.62
C GLU A 211 17.19 0.43 -9.49
N LYS A 212 17.04 0.58 -10.82
CA LYS A 212 18.16 0.89 -11.71
C LYS A 212 18.83 2.20 -11.32
N VAL A 213 18.05 3.24 -11.05
CA VAL A 213 18.59 4.53 -10.57
C VAL A 213 19.36 4.37 -9.26
N LEU A 214 18.85 3.55 -8.33
CA LEU A 214 19.53 3.28 -7.06
C LEU A 214 20.90 2.63 -7.26
N VAL A 215 21.01 1.68 -8.18
CA VAL A 215 22.27 1.01 -8.48
C VAL A 215 23.22 1.95 -9.21
N ASP A 216 22.76 2.54 -10.30
CA ASP A 216 23.62 3.26 -11.27
C ASP A 216 24.06 4.63 -10.73
N LYS A 217 23.17 5.37 -10.08
CA LYS A 217 23.40 6.75 -9.62
C LYS A 217 23.81 6.84 -8.15
N TYR A 218 23.20 6.00 -7.30
CA TYR A 218 23.37 6.10 -5.85
C TYR A 218 24.23 4.98 -5.25
N ASN A 219 24.76 4.06 -6.07
CA ASN A 219 25.61 2.94 -5.64
C ASN A 219 24.97 2.07 -4.54
N VAL A 220 23.65 1.89 -4.57
CA VAL A 220 22.93 1.03 -3.64
C VAL A 220 23.23 -0.43 -3.98
N LYS A 221 23.65 -1.21 -2.97
CA LYS A 221 23.87 -2.65 -3.14
C LYS A 221 22.53 -3.39 -3.10
N LEU A 222 22.29 -4.25 -4.10
CA LEU A 222 21.14 -5.15 -4.11
C LEU A 222 21.59 -6.58 -3.80
N SER A 223 20.94 -7.21 -2.85
CA SER A 223 21.11 -8.61 -2.49
C SER A 223 19.79 -9.35 -2.68
N LEU A 224 19.41 -9.58 -3.93
CA LEU A 224 18.21 -10.32 -4.30
C LEU A 224 18.47 -11.84 -4.24
N ASP A 225 17.40 -12.64 -4.26
CA ASP A 225 17.44 -14.08 -4.03
C ASP A 225 18.13 -14.44 -2.71
N THR A 226 17.90 -13.59 -1.69
CA THR A 226 18.60 -13.64 -0.39
C THR A 226 17.58 -13.52 0.74
N GLU A 227 17.41 -14.60 1.50
CA GLU A 227 16.48 -14.64 2.63
C GLU A 227 17.19 -14.20 3.91
N VAL A 228 16.68 -13.15 4.56
CA VAL A 228 17.13 -12.78 5.91
C VAL A 228 16.44 -13.67 6.94
N ARG A 229 17.23 -14.45 7.69
CA ARG A 229 16.72 -15.42 8.68
C ARG A 229 16.77 -14.91 10.09
N HIS A 230 17.79 -14.11 10.41
CA HIS A 230 17.99 -13.64 11.78
C HIS A 230 18.60 -12.24 11.81
N ILE A 231 18.23 -11.48 12.82
CA ILE A 231 18.80 -10.18 13.17
C ILE A 231 19.26 -10.26 14.61
N SER A 232 20.54 -10.01 14.87
CA SER A 232 21.08 -9.96 16.22
C SER A 232 21.79 -8.64 16.47
N LYS A 233 21.79 -8.18 17.71
CA LYS A 233 22.56 -7.02 18.13
C LYS A 233 23.90 -7.49 18.70
N GLN A 234 24.99 -6.97 18.18
CA GLN A 234 26.35 -7.22 18.69
C GLN A 234 27.02 -5.88 18.94
N GLN A 235 27.19 -5.53 20.21
CA GLN A 235 27.66 -4.22 20.65
C GLN A 235 26.74 -3.11 20.07
N ASP A 236 27.29 -2.20 19.27
CA ASP A 236 26.59 -1.07 18.64
C ASP A 236 26.13 -1.37 17.21
N LYS A 237 26.28 -2.61 16.74
CA LYS A 237 25.94 -3.01 15.39
C LYS A 237 24.83 -4.06 15.36
N LEU A 238 24.14 -4.13 14.23
CA LEU A 238 23.18 -5.17 13.91
C LEU A 238 23.80 -6.14 12.91
N VAL A 239 23.82 -7.43 13.26
CA VAL A 239 24.27 -8.50 12.36
C VAL A 239 23.06 -9.15 11.73
N LEU A 240 23.01 -9.12 10.41
CA LEU A 240 22.02 -9.85 9.63
C LEU A 240 22.61 -11.19 9.18
N THR A 241 21.96 -12.26 9.57
CA THR A 241 22.22 -13.61 9.03
C THR A 241 21.23 -13.85 7.91
N SER A 242 21.74 -13.98 6.70
CA SER A 242 20.97 -14.27 5.50
C SER A 242 21.45 -15.53 4.79
N SER A 243 20.64 -16.04 3.88
CA SER A 243 20.94 -17.25 3.11
C SER A 243 20.68 -16.99 1.63
N LYS A 244 21.68 -17.30 0.78
CA LYS A 244 21.58 -17.26 -0.67
C LYS A 244 22.15 -18.57 -1.24
N ALA A 245 21.35 -19.28 -2.06
CA ALA A 245 21.74 -20.57 -2.64
C ALA A 245 22.37 -21.53 -1.59
N ASN A 246 21.73 -21.67 -0.41
CA ASN A 246 22.18 -22.45 0.75
C ASN A 246 23.48 -21.97 1.42
N THR A 247 24.07 -20.86 0.98
CA THR A 247 25.22 -20.27 1.64
C THR A 247 24.74 -19.27 2.69
N VAL A 248 25.23 -19.40 3.92
CA VAL A 248 24.95 -18.48 5.01
C VAL A 248 25.89 -17.27 4.91
N ILE A 249 25.34 -16.09 4.97
CA ILE A 249 26.05 -14.80 4.89
C ILE A 249 25.74 -14.02 6.15
N ASN A 250 26.76 -13.51 6.84
CA ASN A 250 26.63 -12.61 7.96
C ASN A 250 27.18 -11.24 7.56
N GLU A 251 26.37 -10.19 7.65
CA GLU A 251 26.78 -8.82 7.37
C GLU A 251 26.40 -7.89 8.53
N GLU A 252 27.33 -6.97 8.85
CA GLU A 252 27.12 -5.97 9.89
C GLU A 252 26.58 -4.66 9.30
N PHE A 253 25.62 -4.07 10.02
CA PHE A 253 25.00 -2.78 9.70
C PHE A 253 24.84 -1.94 10.97
N GLU A 254 24.81 -0.61 10.81
CA GLU A 254 24.52 0.30 11.92
C GLU A 254 23.02 0.44 12.16
N ASN A 255 22.22 0.31 11.10
CA ASN A 255 20.76 0.36 11.18
C ASN A 255 20.14 -0.66 10.21
N VAL A 256 18.94 -1.11 10.56
CA VAL A 256 18.12 -1.98 9.72
C VAL A 256 16.72 -1.38 9.60
N VAL A 257 16.19 -1.31 8.38
CA VAL A 257 14.80 -0.93 8.11
C VAL A 257 14.07 -2.15 7.57
N ILE A 258 12.97 -2.53 8.19
CA ILE A 258 12.19 -3.70 7.80
C ILE A 258 11.02 -3.23 6.94
N CYS A 259 11.07 -3.57 5.64
CA CYS A 259 10.06 -3.25 4.62
C CYS A 259 9.46 -4.53 4.01
N ALA A 260 9.29 -5.57 4.82
CA ALA A 260 8.90 -6.92 4.38
C ALA A 260 7.39 -7.11 4.20
N GLY A 261 6.60 -6.02 4.12
CA GLY A 261 5.14 -6.08 3.99
C GLY A 261 4.52 -6.86 5.16
N VAL A 262 3.67 -7.83 4.87
CA VAL A 262 3.05 -8.68 5.91
C VAL A 262 4.08 -9.54 6.67
N GLY A 263 5.23 -9.80 6.10
CA GLY A 263 6.35 -10.49 6.76
C GLY A 263 7.04 -9.67 7.85
N THR A 264 6.79 -8.36 7.92
CA THR A 264 7.38 -7.47 8.93
C THR A 264 7.05 -7.92 10.35
N GLN A 265 5.85 -8.49 10.57
CA GLN A 265 5.45 -9.01 11.88
C GLN A 265 6.39 -10.10 12.40
N ALA A 266 6.80 -11.06 11.55
CA ALA A 266 7.69 -12.14 11.97
C ALA A 266 9.06 -11.61 12.42
N PHE A 267 9.53 -10.51 11.85
CA PHE A 267 10.75 -9.84 12.31
C PHE A 267 10.52 -9.08 13.62
N ALA A 268 9.39 -8.35 13.74
CA ALA A 268 9.05 -7.65 14.96
C ALA A 268 8.96 -8.61 16.17
N ASP A 269 8.27 -9.73 16.01
CA ASP A 269 8.15 -10.77 17.05
C ASP A 269 9.53 -11.29 17.51
N LYS A 270 10.46 -11.53 16.56
CA LYS A 270 11.84 -11.97 16.86
C LYS A 270 12.67 -10.90 17.58
N LEU A 271 12.35 -9.63 17.37
CA LEU A 271 13.01 -8.49 18.02
C LEU A 271 12.37 -8.10 19.37
N GLY A 272 11.31 -8.80 19.78
CA GLY A 272 10.58 -8.51 21.02
C GLY A 272 9.58 -7.36 20.90
N ASP A 273 9.29 -6.92 19.67
CA ASP A 273 8.32 -5.86 19.38
C ASP A 273 6.97 -6.47 18.97
N LYS A 274 5.90 -5.70 19.06
CA LYS A 274 4.55 -6.13 18.71
C LYS A 274 4.00 -5.30 17.56
N MET A 275 3.82 -5.93 16.41
CA MET A 275 3.12 -5.33 15.29
C MET A 275 1.81 -6.09 15.00
N ASN A 276 0.71 -5.35 14.92
CA ASN A 276 -0.59 -5.92 14.57
C ASN A 276 -0.86 -5.82 13.07
N VAL A 277 -0.01 -6.44 12.27
CA VAL A 277 -0.18 -6.55 10.81
C VAL A 277 -0.65 -7.97 10.51
N TYR A 278 -1.73 -8.09 9.74
CA TYR A 278 -2.28 -9.37 9.31
C TYR A 278 -2.64 -9.30 7.81
N PRO A 279 -2.30 -10.31 7.00
CA PRO A 279 -2.73 -10.38 5.60
C PRO A 279 -4.25 -10.66 5.54
N VAL A 280 -4.98 -9.86 4.78
CA VAL A 280 -6.43 -9.96 4.56
C VAL A 280 -6.69 -10.47 3.16
#